data_bcad2e30d00fd39896e2855fcc14de69
#
_entry.id   bcad2e30d00fd39896e2855fcc14de69
#
_cell.length_a   1.000
_cell.length_b   1.000
_cell.length_c   1.000
_cell.angle_alpha   90.00
_cell.angle_beta   90.00
_cell.angle_gamma   90.00
#
_symmetry.space_group_name_H-M   'P 1'
#
loop_
_entity.id
_entity.type
_entity.pdbx_description
1 polymer ?
#
loop_
_entity_poly.entity_id
_entity_poly.type
_entity_poly.pdbx_seq_one_letter_code
_entity_poly.pdbx_strand_id
1 'polypeptide(L)'
;MDEQNKLLVKLRNKIDIIDKNILKLIENRSNLARKIINAKKGGDIFKPKREEALIKRLLSVSKTSSPQFLENVWRLLISENLFLQGGLKISVGSSQKAFDTAKWHFGRAAKIKRFKTNADAFKKISAGNYDAAV
;
A
#
# COMPACT_ATOMS: atom_id res chain seq x y z
N MET A 1 12.54 -27.96 31.50
CA MET A 1 12.76 -26.72 30.69
C MET A 1 13.26 -25.66 31.66
N ASP A 2 14.35 -24.97 31.32
CA ASP A 2 14.89 -23.92 32.16
C ASP A 2 14.06 -22.63 32.11
N GLU A 3 14.37 -21.70 33.01
CA GLU A 3 13.62 -20.42 33.10
C GLU A 3 13.68 -19.58 31.82
N GLN A 4 14.84 -19.59 31.11
CA GLN A 4 14.97 -18.89 29.83
C GLN A 4 14.04 -19.45 28.78
N ASN A 5 13.94 -20.78 28.66
CA ASN A 5 13.07 -21.42 27.68
C ASN A 5 11.61 -21.16 27.98
N LYS A 6 11.21 -21.19 29.26
CA LYS A 6 9.86 -20.87 29.70
C LYS A 6 9.50 -19.42 29.33
N LEU A 7 10.41 -18.48 29.55
CA LEU A 7 10.20 -17.08 29.20
C LEU A 7 10.05 -16.90 27.71
N LEU A 8 10.91 -17.55 26.90
CA LEU A 8 10.82 -17.48 25.43
C LEU A 8 9.47 -17.99 24.92
N VAL A 9 9.01 -19.13 25.43
CA VAL A 9 7.70 -19.69 25.05
C VAL A 9 6.60 -18.69 25.37
N LYS A 10 6.62 -18.11 26.56
CA LYS A 10 5.63 -17.12 26.98
C LYS A 10 5.61 -15.89 26.09
N LEU A 11 6.79 -15.35 25.76
CA LEU A 11 6.91 -14.18 24.90
C LEU A 11 6.45 -14.46 23.47
N ARG A 12 6.81 -15.62 22.92
CA ARG A 12 6.36 -16.04 21.58
C ARG A 12 4.85 -16.22 21.52
N ASN A 13 4.25 -16.79 22.58
CA ASN A 13 2.79 -16.92 22.67
C ASN A 13 2.11 -15.55 22.65
N LYS A 14 2.69 -14.56 23.31
CA LYS A 14 2.18 -13.17 23.28
C LYS A 14 2.26 -12.59 21.88
N ILE A 15 3.36 -12.83 21.16
CA ILE A 15 3.51 -12.40 19.77
C ILE A 15 2.45 -13.06 18.89
N ASP A 16 2.21 -14.36 19.06
CA ASP A 16 1.20 -15.10 18.30
C ASP A 16 -0.20 -14.50 18.47
N ILE A 17 -0.54 -14.06 19.68
CA ILE A 17 -1.81 -13.38 19.94
C ILE A 17 -1.87 -12.04 19.21
N ILE A 18 -0.78 -11.27 19.24
CA ILE A 18 -0.69 -9.99 18.52
C ILE A 18 -0.87 -10.22 17.02
N ASP A 19 -0.20 -11.24 16.47
CA ASP A 19 -0.30 -11.56 15.04
C ASP A 19 -1.73 -11.89 14.62
N LYS A 20 -2.46 -12.64 15.45
CA LYS A 20 -3.89 -12.90 15.20
C LYS A 20 -4.72 -11.62 15.20
N ASN A 21 -4.42 -10.69 16.09
CA ASN A 21 -5.09 -9.39 16.13
C ASN A 21 -4.76 -8.55 14.91
N ILE A 22 -3.50 -8.53 14.48
CA ILE A 22 -3.07 -7.83 13.25
C ILE A 22 -3.82 -8.41 12.05
N LEU A 23 -3.86 -9.73 11.92
CA LEU A 23 -4.58 -10.39 10.82
C LEU A 23 -6.06 -9.96 10.79
N LYS A 24 -6.72 -9.98 11.93
CA LYS A 24 -8.12 -9.57 12.05
C LYS A 24 -8.32 -8.12 11.60
N LEU A 25 -7.42 -7.22 12.01
CA LEU A 25 -7.49 -5.81 11.64
C LEU A 25 -7.24 -5.62 10.14
N ILE A 26 -6.30 -6.35 9.55
CA ILE A 26 -6.05 -6.33 8.10
C ILE A 26 -7.30 -6.78 7.35
N GLU A 27 -7.93 -7.87 7.77
CA GLU A 27 -9.15 -8.37 7.13
C GLU A 27 -10.30 -7.37 7.24
N ASN A 28 -10.47 -6.75 8.41
CA ASN A 28 -11.49 -5.71 8.61
C ASN A 28 -11.25 -4.51 7.68
N ARG A 29 -10.00 -4.08 7.56
CA ARG A 29 -9.62 -2.98 6.67
C ARG A 29 -9.92 -3.31 5.22
N SER A 30 -9.58 -4.51 4.77
CA SER A 30 -9.87 -4.99 3.41
C SER A 30 -11.37 -5.05 3.13
N ASN A 31 -12.17 -5.52 4.08
CA ASN A 31 -13.62 -5.57 3.94
C ASN A 31 -14.23 -4.17 3.83
N LEU A 32 -13.72 -3.20 4.59
CA LEU A 32 -14.16 -1.81 4.47
C LEU A 32 -13.78 -1.21 3.12
N ALA A 33 -12.59 -1.54 2.60
CA ALA A 33 -12.18 -1.09 1.27
C ALA A 33 -13.14 -1.59 0.17
N ARG A 34 -13.58 -2.85 0.26
CA ARG A 34 -14.58 -3.41 -0.66
C ARG A 34 -15.92 -2.67 -0.55
N LYS A 35 -16.33 -2.34 0.66
CA LYS A 35 -17.57 -1.58 0.89
C LYS A 35 -17.49 -0.16 0.31
N ILE A 36 -16.33 0.47 0.40
CA ILE A 36 -16.11 1.80 -0.18
C ILE A 36 -16.28 1.78 -1.69
N ILE A 37 -15.70 0.80 -2.38
CA ILE A 37 -15.83 0.71 -3.84
C ILE A 37 -17.29 0.50 -4.26
N ASN A 38 -18.03 -0.32 -3.52
CA ASN A 38 -19.44 -0.54 -3.79
C ASN A 38 -20.26 0.73 -3.57
N ALA A 39 -19.94 1.50 -2.52
CA ALA A 39 -20.64 2.76 -2.22
C ALA A 39 -20.36 3.85 -3.26
N LYS A 40 -19.14 3.89 -3.80
CA LYS A 40 -18.76 4.86 -4.84
C LYS A 40 -19.30 4.56 -6.22
N LYS A 41 -19.73 3.34 -6.49
CA LYS A 41 -20.27 2.90 -7.78
C LYS A 41 -19.38 3.27 -8.96
N GLY A 42 -18.08 2.92 -8.88
CA GLY A 42 -17.11 3.15 -9.94
C GLY A 42 -16.42 4.50 -9.90
N GLY A 43 -16.47 5.21 -8.79
CA GLY A 43 -15.69 6.44 -8.60
C GLY A 43 -14.19 6.18 -8.56
N ASP A 44 -13.41 7.27 -8.64
CA ASP A 44 -11.95 7.22 -8.59
C ASP A 44 -11.46 6.62 -7.25
N ILE A 45 -10.61 5.58 -7.34
CA ILE A 45 -10.07 4.89 -6.17
C ILE A 45 -8.73 5.48 -5.71
N PHE A 46 -8.02 6.20 -6.59
CA PHE A 46 -6.70 6.72 -6.28
C PHE A 46 -6.80 8.09 -5.58
N LYS A 47 -6.39 8.13 -4.31
CA LYS A 47 -6.44 9.33 -3.46
C LYS A 47 -5.07 9.58 -2.83
N PRO A 48 -4.06 10.03 -3.61
CA PRO A 48 -2.69 10.16 -3.12
C PRO A 48 -2.55 11.13 -1.94
N LYS A 49 -3.32 12.22 -1.90
CA LYS A 49 -3.28 13.16 -0.77
C LYS A 49 -3.78 12.53 0.52
N ARG A 50 -4.81 11.70 0.43
CA ARG A 50 -5.33 10.97 1.60
C ARG A 50 -4.33 9.93 2.10
N GLU A 51 -3.68 9.21 1.19
CA GLU A 51 -2.65 8.22 1.53
C GLU A 51 -1.48 8.88 2.24
N GLU A 52 -0.98 9.98 1.70
CA GLU A 52 0.12 10.73 2.29
C GLU A 52 -0.24 11.29 3.67
N ALA A 53 -1.42 11.85 3.83
CA ALA A 53 -1.90 12.36 5.10
C ALA A 53 -2.02 11.25 6.14
N LEU A 54 -2.50 10.07 5.76
CA LEU A 54 -2.58 8.91 6.63
C LEU A 54 -1.20 8.50 7.14
N ILE A 55 -0.24 8.34 6.24
CA ILE A 55 1.12 7.93 6.60
C ILE A 55 1.77 8.96 7.52
N LYS A 56 1.68 10.24 7.21
CA LYS A 56 2.20 11.32 8.06
C LYS A 56 1.61 11.27 9.46
N ARG A 57 0.32 11.08 9.58
CA ARG A 57 -0.35 10.99 10.88
C ARG A 57 0.13 9.80 11.68
N LEU A 58 0.28 8.64 11.06
CA LEU A 58 0.77 7.43 11.74
C LEU A 58 2.21 7.60 12.19
N LEU A 59 3.06 8.20 11.36
CA LEU A 59 4.44 8.49 11.73
C LEU A 59 4.53 9.44 12.91
N SER A 60 3.64 10.44 12.99
CA SER A 60 3.64 11.42 14.07
C SER A 60 3.26 10.83 15.43
N VAL A 61 2.45 9.77 15.46
CA VAL A 61 2.02 9.13 16.72
C VAL A 61 2.86 7.91 17.09
N SER A 62 3.70 7.42 16.20
CA SER A 62 4.58 6.30 16.49
C SER A 62 5.69 6.70 17.45
N LYS A 63 5.98 5.84 18.44
CA LYS A 63 6.99 6.11 19.48
C LYS A 63 8.25 5.27 19.34
N THR A 64 8.12 4.04 18.84
CA THR A 64 9.19 3.06 18.88
C THR A 64 9.61 2.49 17.54
N SER A 65 8.73 2.52 16.55
CA SER A 65 9.01 1.95 15.23
C SER A 65 9.70 2.95 14.32
N SER A 66 10.59 2.48 13.45
CA SER A 66 11.24 3.35 12.49
C SER A 66 10.24 3.88 11.47
N PRO A 67 10.37 5.15 11.04
CA PRO A 67 9.50 5.72 10.02
C PRO A 67 9.48 4.93 8.71
N GLN A 68 10.63 4.46 8.26
CA GLN A 68 10.74 3.70 7.01
C GLN A 68 9.98 2.36 7.09
N PHE A 69 10.08 1.67 8.22
CA PHE A 69 9.36 0.42 8.45
C PHE A 69 7.85 0.65 8.38
N LEU A 70 7.34 1.66 9.09
CA LEU A 70 5.92 1.98 9.11
C LEU A 70 5.41 2.38 7.72
N GLU A 71 6.16 3.19 7.00
CA GLU A 71 5.80 3.59 5.65
C GLU A 71 5.68 2.35 4.74
N ASN A 72 6.65 1.44 4.82
CA ASN A 72 6.61 0.21 4.03
C ASN A 72 5.39 -0.64 4.33
N VAL A 73 5.05 -0.81 5.62
CA VAL A 73 3.87 -1.58 6.02
C VAL A 73 2.60 -0.95 5.46
N TRP A 74 2.43 0.36 5.61
CA TRP A 74 1.22 1.03 5.14
C TRP A 74 1.15 1.12 3.63
N ARG A 75 2.28 1.24 2.92
CA ARG A 75 2.29 1.15 1.46
C ARG A 75 1.78 -0.21 0.99
N LEU A 76 2.14 -1.29 1.67
CA LEU A 76 1.61 -2.62 1.36
C LEU A 76 0.10 -2.71 1.61
N LEU A 77 -0.38 -2.21 2.74
CA LEU A 77 -1.80 -2.22 3.07
C LEU A 77 -2.63 -1.39 2.09
N ILE A 78 -2.15 -0.20 1.75
CA ILE A 78 -2.80 0.69 0.77
C ILE A 78 -2.84 0.03 -0.59
N SER A 79 -1.72 -0.55 -1.04
CA SER A 79 -1.63 -1.25 -2.32
C SER A 79 -2.61 -2.40 -2.40
N GLU A 80 -2.70 -3.22 -1.37
CA GLU A 80 -3.66 -4.34 -1.34
C GLU A 80 -5.09 -3.85 -1.46
N ASN A 81 -5.44 -2.78 -0.76
CA ASN A 81 -6.79 -2.23 -0.84
C ASN A 81 -7.09 -1.64 -2.23
N LEU A 82 -6.13 -0.98 -2.86
CA LEU A 82 -6.28 -0.50 -4.24
C LEU A 82 -6.44 -1.67 -5.22
N PHE A 83 -5.68 -2.74 -5.03
CA PHE A 83 -5.81 -3.96 -5.83
C PHE A 83 -7.22 -4.54 -5.73
N LEU A 84 -7.76 -4.64 -4.51
CA LEU A 84 -9.12 -5.15 -4.27
C LEU A 84 -10.19 -4.27 -4.90
N GLN A 85 -9.91 -2.98 -5.09
CA GLN A 85 -10.80 -2.04 -5.76
C GLN A 85 -10.64 -1.99 -7.27
N GLY A 86 -9.82 -2.88 -7.86
CA GLY A 86 -9.63 -2.98 -9.31
C GLY A 86 -8.23 -2.61 -9.80
N GLY A 87 -7.36 -2.13 -8.91
CA GLY A 87 -5.99 -1.75 -9.25
C GLY A 87 -5.88 -0.39 -9.95
N LEU A 88 -4.66 0.02 -10.25
CA LEU A 88 -4.34 1.28 -10.90
C LEU A 88 -3.57 1.04 -12.19
N LYS A 89 -3.85 1.86 -13.19
CA LYS A 89 -3.08 1.90 -14.45
C LYS A 89 -2.02 2.98 -14.34
N ILE A 90 -0.77 2.59 -14.40
CA ILE A 90 0.38 3.49 -14.23
C ILE A 90 1.19 3.52 -15.52
N SER A 91 1.46 4.71 -16.04
CA SER A 91 2.34 4.90 -17.18
C SER A 91 3.73 5.31 -16.71
N VAL A 92 4.76 4.77 -17.36
CA VAL A 92 6.16 5.05 -17.04
C VAL A 92 6.91 5.27 -18.36
N GLY A 93 7.83 6.21 -18.38
CA GLY A 93 8.73 6.40 -19.53
C GLY A 93 9.78 5.29 -19.62
N SER A 94 10.92 5.58 -20.22
CA SER A 94 11.96 4.58 -20.47
C SER A 94 12.88 4.32 -19.26
N SER A 95 12.79 5.12 -18.20
CA SER A 95 13.69 5.03 -17.04
C SER A 95 13.41 3.77 -16.20
N GLN A 96 14.44 2.97 -15.98
CA GLN A 96 14.35 1.81 -15.08
C GLN A 96 14.09 2.24 -13.64
N LYS A 97 14.70 3.36 -13.22
CA LYS A 97 14.49 3.91 -11.88
C LYS A 97 13.02 4.31 -11.66
N ALA A 98 12.40 4.94 -12.65
CA ALA A 98 10.98 5.29 -12.58
C ALA A 98 10.10 4.04 -12.50
N PHE A 99 10.42 3.01 -13.27
CA PHE A 99 9.70 1.73 -13.21
C PHE A 99 9.80 1.08 -11.83
N ASP A 100 11.00 1.01 -11.26
CA ASP A 100 11.22 0.42 -9.93
C ASP A 100 10.53 1.23 -8.85
N THR A 101 10.55 2.56 -8.95
CA THR A 101 9.85 3.45 -8.02
C THR A 101 8.34 3.21 -8.07
N ALA A 102 7.78 3.08 -9.27
CA ALA A 102 6.35 2.81 -9.44
C ALA A 102 5.98 1.45 -8.82
N LYS A 103 6.78 0.43 -9.04
CA LYS A 103 6.56 -0.90 -8.43
C LYS A 103 6.60 -0.83 -6.91
N TRP A 104 7.56 -0.12 -6.36
CA TRP A 104 7.67 0.03 -4.91
C TRP A 104 6.48 0.80 -4.32
N HIS A 105 6.14 1.93 -4.94
CA HIS A 105 5.12 2.83 -4.41
C HIS A 105 3.71 2.24 -4.49
N PHE A 106 3.37 1.65 -5.63
CA PHE A 106 2.01 1.15 -5.89
C PHE A 106 1.85 -0.35 -5.63
N GLY A 107 2.96 -1.10 -5.52
CA GLY A 107 2.92 -2.52 -5.23
C GLY A 107 2.14 -3.30 -6.29
N ARG A 108 1.47 -4.36 -5.86
CA ARG A 108 0.71 -5.22 -6.79
C ARG A 108 -0.56 -4.58 -7.35
N ALA A 109 -0.98 -3.43 -6.81
CA ALA A 109 -2.09 -2.67 -7.39
C ALA A 109 -1.74 -2.08 -8.75
N ALA A 110 -0.45 -1.88 -9.05
CA ALA A 110 0.00 -1.21 -10.25
C ALA A 110 -0.02 -2.13 -11.46
N LYS A 111 -0.75 -1.71 -12.49
CA LYS A 111 -0.67 -2.24 -13.84
C LYS A 111 0.20 -1.27 -14.62
N ILE A 112 1.50 -1.54 -14.68
CA ILE A 112 2.51 -0.61 -15.21
C ILE A 112 2.72 -0.86 -16.68
N LYS A 113 2.65 0.21 -17.48
CA LYS A 113 3.03 0.18 -18.90
C LYS A 113 4.15 1.18 -19.15
N ARG A 114 5.20 0.71 -19.82
CA ARG A 114 6.35 1.52 -20.22
C ARG A 114 6.09 2.16 -21.58
N PHE A 115 6.55 3.39 -21.71
CA PHE A 115 6.53 4.13 -22.97
C PHE A 115 7.95 4.56 -23.34
N LYS A 116 8.18 4.88 -24.62
CA LYS A 116 9.50 5.25 -25.10
C LYS A 116 10.02 6.54 -24.49
N THR A 117 9.12 7.49 -24.19
CA THR A 117 9.48 8.79 -23.62
C THR A 117 8.59 9.15 -22.44
N ASN A 118 9.06 10.06 -21.60
CA ASN A 118 8.27 10.60 -20.50
C ASN A 118 7.06 11.39 -21.02
N ALA A 119 7.23 12.08 -22.14
CA ALA A 119 6.13 12.83 -22.77
C ALA A 119 5.00 11.91 -23.19
N ASP A 120 5.30 10.74 -23.76
CA ASP A 120 4.29 9.75 -24.14
C ASP A 120 3.55 9.22 -22.93
N ALA A 121 4.29 8.94 -21.84
CA ALA A 121 3.68 8.49 -20.57
C ALA A 121 2.71 9.53 -20.01
N PHE A 122 3.08 10.81 -20.02
CA PHE A 122 2.23 11.90 -19.56
C PHE A 122 0.99 12.09 -20.42
N LYS A 123 1.11 11.96 -21.73
CA LYS A 123 -0.03 12.08 -22.65
C LYS A 123 -1.14 11.09 -22.33
N LYS A 124 -0.80 9.90 -21.84
CA LYS A 124 -1.79 8.88 -21.50
C LYS A 124 -2.66 9.26 -20.30
N ILE A 125 -2.12 10.05 -19.36
CA ILE A 125 -2.92 10.58 -18.24
C ILE A 125 -3.91 11.62 -18.77
N SER A 126 -3.44 12.56 -19.60
CA SER A 126 -4.30 13.59 -20.19
C SER A 126 -5.44 13.00 -21.00
N ALA A 127 -5.21 11.84 -21.63
CA ALA A 127 -6.24 11.10 -22.37
C ALA A 127 -7.22 10.34 -21.47
N GLY A 128 -6.98 10.30 -20.14
CA GLY A 128 -7.85 9.63 -19.18
C GLY A 128 -7.71 8.11 -19.11
N ASN A 129 -6.68 7.53 -19.75
CA ASN A 129 -6.50 6.08 -19.83
C ASN A 129 -5.67 5.51 -18.67
N TYR A 130 -5.01 6.38 -17.89
CA TYR A 130 -4.10 5.99 -16.81
C TYR A 130 -4.36 6.85 -15.58
N ASP A 131 -4.12 6.25 -14.39
CA ASP A 131 -4.35 6.91 -13.10
C ASP A 131 -3.20 7.79 -12.68
N ALA A 132 -1.96 7.42 -13.02
CA ALA A 132 -0.78 8.20 -12.70
C ALA A 132 0.36 7.93 -13.68
N ALA A 133 1.32 8.85 -13.74
CA ALA A 133 2.59 8.68 -14.45
C ALA A 133 3.75 8.81 -13.46
N VAL A 134 4.80 8.06 -13.70
CA VAL A 134 6.02 8.10 -12.89
C VAL A 134 7.25 8.29 -13.77
#